data_db1c544a62286e24663bdcf472fe0c0e
#
_entry.id   db1c544a62286e24663bdcf472fe0c0e
#
_cell.length_a   1.000
_cell.length_b   1.000
_cell.length_c   1.000
_cell.angle_alpha   90.00
_cell.angle_beta   90.00
_cell.angle_gamma   90.00
#
_symmetry.space_group_name_H-M   'P 1'
#
loop_
_entity.id
_entity.type
_entity.pdbx_description
1 polymer ?
#
loop_
_entity_poly.entity_id
_entity_poly.type
_entity_poly.pdbx_seq_one_letter_code
_entity_poly.pdbx_strand_id
1 'polypeptide(L)'
;MTHFLHTADWQIGRQYGQFETDDAAMLAEARFEVVARIATLAAERRVDAVLVAGDVFDTQAVSDRTIRRLFAAMSAYTGPWVMIAGNHDAALADSVWSRAIQLGCIPAHVHVPLVTGVVDLPQANLAVLAAPLTQRHTYDDVTQAFDTLETPAGRIRVGLAHGSVAGRLPDTIDATNPIAPDRADRASLDYLALGDWHGCLSIDARTWYAGTPEQDRFRGNEPGYVLDVQIGAPGMAPVVERIATGRYRWSAWTETLSLASDAQALAERMAALRADDVLRLDVQGHVNLETWDALQQAVGEAAAQVRALLPDLSGVRLEPDEADLAQLRASGYVGEVAAQLQALQAAQATNAEEDPSAVASEALRLLLRFQRETAAPGAAK
;
A
#
# COMPACT_ATOMS: atom_id res chain seq x y z
N MET A 1 2.75 -7.67 -34.04
CA MET A 1 2.33 -7.89 -32.64
C MET A 1 3.17 -6.97 -31.79
N THR A 2 2.57 -6.23 -30.90
CA THR A 2 3.25 -5.35 -29.93
C THR A 2 3.04 -5.93 -28.55
N HIS A 3 4.11 -5.99 -27.75
CA HIS A 3 4.14 -6.58 -26.43
C HIS A 3 4.76 -5.61 -25.43
N PHE A 4 4.05 -5.22 -24.38
CA PHE A 4 4.58 -4.27 -23.40
C PHE A 4 4.11 -4.59 -21.98
N LEU A 5 4.84 -4.11 -20.98
CA LEU A 5 4.38 -4.11 -19.60
C LEU A 5 3.69 -2.76 -19.29
N HIS A 6 2.58 -2.84 -18.53
CA HIS A 6 1.90 -1.67 -17.95
C HIS A 6 1.99 -1.75 -16.42
N THR A 7 2.49 -0.67 -15.81
CA THR A 7 2.64 -0.50 -14.36
C THR A 7 2.33 0.95 -13.97
N ALA A 8 2.08 1.23 -12.71
CA ALA A 8 1.78 2.56 -12.18
C ALA A 8 2.08 2.62 -10.67
N ASP A 9 1.94 3.78 -10.07
CA ASP A 9 1.86 3.99 -8.62
C ASP A 9 3.05 3.38 -7.87
N TRP A 10 4.26 3.61 -8.36
CA TRP A 10 5.49 3.10 -7.76
C TRP A 10 5.77 3.74 -6.40
N GLN A 11 5.33 4.99 -6.19
CA GLN A 11 5.42 5.72 -4.93
C GLN A 11 6.83 5.69 -4.32
N ILE A 12 7.85 5.90 -5.15
CA ILE A 12 9.26 5.92 -4.73
C ILE A 12 9.51 7.08 -3.77
N GLY A 13 10.10 6.78 -2.64
CA GLY A 13 10.34 7.75 -1.56
C GLY A 13 9.23 7.80 -0.50
N ARG A 14 8.23 6.92 -0.62
CA ARG A 14 7.18 6.76 0.39
C ARG A 14 7.78 6.46 1.74
N GLN A 15 7.31 7.18 2.75
CA GLN A 15 7.65 6.96 4.16
C GLN A 15 6.52 6.19 4.85
N TYR A 16 6.91 5.24 5.65
CA TYR A 16 6.00 4.36 6.38
C TYR A 16 6.02 4.71 7.88
N GLY A 17 5.76 6.00 8.20
CA GLY A 17 5.90 6.55 9.54
C GLY A 17 5.01 5.92 10.64
N GLN A 18 4.05 5.09 10.26
CA GLN A 18 3.24 4.31 11.20
C GLN A 18 3.96 3.05 11.73
N PHE A 19 5.06 2.64 11.10
CA PHE A 19 5.87 1.48 11.49
C PHE A 19 7.13 1.90 12.23
N GLU A 20 7.72 0.97 12.96
CA GLU A 20 9.05 1.14 13.53
C GLU A 20 10.09 1.41 12.44
N THR A 21 11.16 2.11 12.80
CA THR A 21 12.16 2.62 11.84
C THR A 21 12.73 1.55 10.91
N ASP A 22 13.05 0.37 11.45
CA ASP A 22 13.66 -0.72 10.69
C ASP A 22 12.64 -1.34 9.71
N ASP A 23 11.40 -1.51 10.14
CA ASP A 23 10.31 -1.99 9.28
C ASP A 23 9.98 -1.00 8.17
N ALA A 24 9.87 0.28 8.51
CA ALA A 24 9.63 1.37 7.56
C ALA A 24 10.72 1.40 6.48
N ALA A 25 12.00 1.23 6.86
CA ALA A 25 13.12 1.20 5.93
C ALA A 25 13.03 0.03 4.93
N MET A 26 12.68 -1.16 5.42
CA MET A 26 12.53 -2.35 4.57
C MET A 26 11.34 -2.25 3.61
N LEU A 27 10.22 -1.68 4.07
CA LEU A 27 9.04 -1.43 3.23
C LEU A 27 9.35 -0.38 2.14
N ALA A 28 10.13 0.66 2.48
CA ALA A 28 10.58 1.65 1.51
C ALA A 28 11.57 1.06 0.50
N GLU A 29 12.45 0.15 0.91
CA GLU A 29 13.40 -0.54 0.02
C GLU A 29 12.69 -1.44 -0.98
N ALA A 30 11.63 -2.13 -0.59
CA ALA A 30 10.84 -2.99 -1.47
C ALA A 30 10.28 -2.24 -2.69
N ARG A 31 10.07 -0.91 -2.58
CA ARG A 31 9.65 -0.07 -3.72
C ARG A 31 10.73 0.00 -4.81
N PHE A 32 12.02 0.01 -4.45
CA PHE A 32 13.11 -0.06 -5.43
C PHE A 32 13.31 -1.48 -5.95
N GLU A 33 13.18 -2.48 -5.08
CA GLU A 33 13.31 -3.89 -5.47
C GLU A 33 12.25 -4.30 -6.49
N VAL A 34 11.01 -3.81 -6.37
CA VAL A 34 9.95 -4.12 -7.35
C VAL A 34 10.23 -3.47 -8.70
N VAL A 35 10.79 -2.25 -8.75
CA VAL A 35 11.20 -1.62 -10.01
C VAL A 35 12.29 -2.44 -10.70
N ALA A 36 13.30 -2.91 -9.93
CA ALA A 36 14.35 -3.79 -10.47
C ALA A 36 13.77 -5.11 -10.98
N ARG A 37 12.78 -5.68 -10.29
CA ARG A 37 12.05 -6.87 -10.71
C ARG A 37 11.27 -6.65 -12.01
N ILE A 38 10.58 -5.50 -12.14
CA ILE A 38 9.88 -5.12 -13.38
C ILE A 38 10.88 -5.02 -14.55
N ALA A 39 12.03 -4.39 -14.34
CA ALA A 39 13.06 -4.29 -15.35
C ALA A 39 13.60 -5.68 -15.77
N THR A 40 13.84 -6.55 -14.82
CA THR A 40 14.26 -7.94 -15.08
C THR A 40 13.18 -8.70 -15.87
N LEU A 41 11.92 -8.61 -15.43
CA LEU A 41 10.78 -9.23 -16.10
C LEU A 41 10.63 -8.74 -17.54
N ALA A 42 10.77 -7.42 -17.77
CA ALA A 42 10.72 -6.83 -19.10
C ALA A 42 11.80 -7.40 -20.04
N ALA A 43 13.03 -7.58 -19.52
CA ALA A 43 14.14 -8.17 -20.27
C ALA A 43 13.91 -9.66 -20.55
N GLU A 44 13.47 -10.45 -19.56
CA GLU A 44 13.20 -11.87 -19.68
C GLU A 44 12.08 -12.17 -20.68
N ARG A 45 10.99 -11.40 -20.61
CA ARG A 45 9.84 -11.51 -21.51
C ARG A 45 10.08 -10.86 -22.87
N ARG A 46 11.19 -10.14 -23.06
CA ARG A 46 11.58 -9.44 -24.30
C ARG A 46 10.46 -8.53 -24.79
N VAL A 47 9.90 -7.75 -23.87
CA VAL A 47 8.85 -6.79 -24.23
C VAL A 47 9.40 -5.68 -25.11
N ASP A 48 8.54 -5.06 -25.92
CA ASP A 48 8.90 -3.96 -26.82
C ASP A 48 8.98 -2.62 -26.08
N ALA A 49 8.28 -2.47 -24.95
CA ALA A 49 8.27 -1.27 -24.12
C ALA A 49 7.77 -1.55 -22.69
N VAL A 50 8.02 -0.60 -21.77
CA VAL A 50 7.35 -0.54 -20.45
C VAL A 50 6.66 0.81 -20.32
N LEU A 51 5.37 0.80 -19.95
CA LEU A 51 4.55 1.98 -19.75
C LEU A 51 4.27 2.17 -18.27
N VAL A 52 4.54 3.39 -17.74
CA VAL A 52 4.38 3.73 -16.33
C VAL A 52 3.37 4.87 -16.21
N ALA A 53 2.17 4.54 -15.73
CA ALA A 53 1.01 5.41 -15.72
C ALA A 53 0.95 6.33 -14.48
N GLY A 54 2.03 7.05 -14.18
CA GLY A 54 2.09 8.09 -13.15
C GLY A 54 2.41 7.60 -11.75
N ASP A 55 2.54 8.56 -10.83
CA ASP A 55 2.88 8.38 -9.43
C ASP A 55 4.13 7.51 -9.21
N VAL A 56 5.16 7.85 -9.98
CA VAL A 56 6.48 7.22 -9.87
C VAL A 56 7.13 7.60 -8.54
N PHE A 57 7.00 8.85 -8.14
CA PHE A 57 7.46 9.33 -6.84
C PHE A 57 6.29 9.65 -5.90
N ASP A 58 6.44 9.31 -4.61
CA ASP A 58 5.41 9.57 -3.58
C ASP A 58 5.23 11.06 -3.30
N THR A 59 6.26 11.87 -3.52
CA THR A 59 6.22 13.32 -3.33
C THR A 59 7.23 14.06 -4.22
N GLN A 60 7.03 15.38 -4.39
CA GLN A 60 8.00 16.27 -5.04
C GLN A 60 9.33 16.39 -4.28
N ALA A 61 9.33 16.15 -2.96
CA ALA A 61 10.45 16.46 -2.07
C ALA A 61 11.45 15.30 -1.87
N VAL A 62 11.46 14.30 -2.75
CA VAL A 62 12.43 13.20 -2.68
C VAL A 62 13.86 13.71 -2.90
N SER A 63 14.86 13.04 -2.31
CA SER A 63 16.27 13.42 -2.47
C SER A 63 16.81 13.11 -3.88
N ASP A 64 17.87 13.82 -4.30
CA ASP A 64 18.57 13.53 -5.55
C ASP A 64 19.13 12.10 -5.58
N ARG A 65 19.52 11.57 -4.42
CA ARG A 65 19.94 10.17 -4.26
C ARG A 65 18.80 9.22 -4.61
N THR A 66 17.59 9.51 -4.15
CA THR A 66 16.37 8.74 -4.44
C THR A 66 16.08 8.72 -5.92
N ILE A 67 16.17 9.89 -6.60
CA ILE A 67 15.98 10.01 -8.05
C ILE A 67 17.00 9.14 -8.81
N ARG A 68 18.29 9.26 -8.48
CA ARG A 68 19.34 8.45 -9.12
C ARG A 68 19.16 6.95 -8.90
N ARG A 69 18.74 6.54 -7.68
CA ARG A 69 18.49 5.13 -7.36
C ARG A 69 17.35 4.55 -8.19
N LEU A 70 16.29 5.32 -8.42
CA LEU A 70 15.18 4.87 -9.26
C LEU A 70 15.70 4.46 -10.65
N PHE A 71 16.40 5.36 -11.36
CA PHE A 71 16.88 5.06 -12.71
C PHE A 71 17.95 3.95 -12.71
N ALA A 72 18.73 3.81 -11.65
CA ALA A 72 19.64 2.68 -11.49
C ALA A 72 18.89 1.33 -11.33
N ALA A 73 17.77 1.31 -10.64
CA ALA A 73 16.95 0.10 -10.47
C ALA A 73 16.34 -0.38 -11.82
N MET A 74 16.16 0.51 -12.79
CA MET A 74 15.60 0.20 -14.11
C MET A 74 16.63 -0.45 -15.07
N SER A 75 17.90 -0.55 -14.70
CA SER A 75 19.03 -0.86 -15.60
C SER A 75 19.01 -2.24 -16.26
N ALA A 76 18.28 -3.21 -15.73
CA ALA A 76 18.16 -4.55 -16.30
C ALA A 76 17.42 -4.60 -17.64
N TYR A 77 16.61 -3.58 -17.97
CA TYR A 77 15.93 -3.48 -19.25
C TYR A 77 16.35 -2.18 -19.97
N THR A 78 16.98 -2.33 -21.14
CA THR A 78 17.50 -1.22 -21.95
C THR A 78 16.58 -0.84 -23.13
N GLY A 79 15.43 -1.48 -23.25
CA GLY A 79 14.38 -1.10 -24.18
C GLY A 79 13.62 0.16 -23.74
N PRO A 80 12.67 0.66 -24.55
CA PRO A 80 11.96 1.90 -24.26
C PRO A 80 11.10 1.84 -22.99
N TRP A 81 11.20 2.89 -22.18
CA TRP A 81 10.26 3.21 -21.11
C TRP A 81 9.51 4.48 -21.47
N VAL A 82 8.20 4.52 -21.23
CA VAL A 82 7.41 5.76 -21.29
C VAL A 82 6.78 5.96 -19.93
N MET A 83 7.16 7.03 -19.25
CA MET A 83 6.73 7.33 -17.89
C MET A 83 6.07 8.70 -17.85
N ILE A 84 4.89 8.80 -17.25
CA ILE A 84 4.21 10.09 -17.07
C ILE A 84 4.19 10.49 -15.59
N ALA A 85 3.97 11.77 -15.34
CA ALA A 85 3.69 12.31 -14.02
C ALA A 85 2.24 11.98 -13.61
N GLY A 86 2.06 11.58 -12.36
CA GLY A 86 0.76 11.45 -11.70
C GLY A 86 0.44 12.68 -10.83
N ASN A 87 -0.42 12.51 -9.82
CA ASN A 87 -0.83 13.61 -8.94
C ASN A 87 0.17 13.85 -7.79
N HIS A 88 0.91 12.83 -7.34
CA HIS A 88 1.94 12.97 -6.32
C HIS A 88 3.23 13.63 -6.87
N ASP A 89 3.55 13.34 -8.10
CA ASP A 89 4.75 13.80 -8.79
C ASP A 89 4.46 14.68 -10.02
N ALA A 90 3.36 15.44 -10.01
CA ALA A 90 2.89 16.26 -11.11
C ALA A 90 4.02 17.08 -11.77
N ALA A 91 3.94 17.22 -13.12
CA ALA A 91 4.94 17.89 -13.96
C ALA A 91 4.86 19.42 -13.81
N LEU A 92 5.08 19.92 -12.58
CA LEU A 92 5.17 21.34 -12.25
C LEU A 92 6.46 21.94 -12.84
N ALA A 93 6.51 23.26 -12.93
CA ALA A 93 7.72 23.98 -13.38
C ALA A 93 8.94 23.66 -12.50
N ASP A 94 8.75 23.54 -11.19
CA ASP A 94 9.76 23.10 -10.22
C ASP A 94 9.30 21.77 -9.62
N SER A 95 9.55 20.67 -10.33
CA SER A 95 9.10 19.33 -9.98
C SER A 95 10.26 18.36 -9.78
N VAL A 96 9.96 17.19 -9.21
CA VAL A 96 10.91 16.08 -9.16
C VAL A 96 11.42 15.72 -10.58
N TRP A 97 10.58 15.87 -11.60
CA TRP A 97 10.92 15.58 -13.00
C TRP A 97 11.87 16.62 -13.58
N SER A 98 11.63 17.92 -13.35
CA SER A 98 12.56 18.99 -13.79
C SER A 98 13.93 18.81 -13.11
N ARG A 99 13.96 18.43 -11.83
CA ARG A 99 15.21 18.06 -11.13
C ARG A 99 15.88 16.84 -11.74
N ALA A 100 15.15 15.78 -12.05
CA ALA A 100 15.70 14.58 -12.68
C ALA A 100 16.38 14.89 -14.03
N ILE A 101 15.78 15.78 -14.82
CA ILE A 101 16.35 16.29 -16.07
C ILE A 101 17.64 17.09 -15.79
N GLN A 102 17.61 18.02 -14.84
CA GLN A 102 18.78 18.83 -14.48
C GLN A 102 19.94 17.98 -13.94
N LEU A 103 19.64 16.90 -13.21
CA LEU A 103 20.62 15.95 -12.71
C LEU A 103 21.26 15.10 -13.82
N GLY A 104 20.70 15.10 -15.04
CA GLY A 104 21.17 14.31 -16.18
C GLY A 104 21.17 12.81 -15.90
N CYS A 105 20.27 12.31 -15.05
CA CYS A 105 20.27 10.91 -14.64
C CYS A 105 19.19 10.06 -15.32
N ILE A 106 18.37 10.65 -16.18
CA ILE A 106 17.37 9.93 -16.98
C ILE A 106 18.10 9.25 -18.15
N PRO A 107 18.05 7.90 -18.27
CA PRO A 107 18.69 7.19 -19.38
C PRO A 107 18.04 7.56 -20.72
N ALA A 108 18.80 7.51 -21.81
CA ALA A 108 18.34 7.94 -23.15
C ALA A 108 17.13 7.11 -23.69
N HIS A 109 16.94 5.90 -23.23
CA HIS A 109 15.81 5.03 -23.59
C HIS A 109 14.57 5.24 -22.72
N VAL A 110 14.60 6.18 -21.76
CA VAL A 110 13.49 6.52 -20.89
C VAL A 110 12.88 7.85 -21.35
N HIS A 111 11.65 7.79 -21.82
CA HIS A 111 10.87 8.94 -22.26
C HIS A 111 10.00 9.44 -21.11
N VAL A 112 10.16 10.70 -20.73
CA VAL A 112 9.36 11.37 -19.69
C VAL A 112 8.72 12.62 -20.30
N PRO A 113 7.57 12.47 -21.00
CA PRO A 113 6.82 13.61 -21.50
C PRO A 113 6.25 14.42 -20.34
N LEU A 114 6.54 15.72 -20.28
CA LEU A 114 6.04 16.65 -19.27
C LEU A 114 4.80 17.42 -19.73
N VAL A 115 4.42 17.25 -21.00
CA VAL A 115 3.23 17.83 -21.63
C VAL A 115 2.52 16.75 -22.42
N THR A 116 1.22 16.92 -22.59
CA THR A 116 0.39 15.99 -23.38
C THR A 116 0.88 15.95 -24.83
N GLY A 117 1.06 14.74 -25.36
CA GLY A 117 1.58 14.54 -26.70
C GLY A 117 1.76 13.07 -27.07
N VAL A 118 2.42 12.82 -28.20
CA VAL A 118 2.67 11.47 -28.72
C VAL A 118 4.15 11.12 -28.59
N VAL A 119 4.42 9.95 -28.01
CA VAL A 119 5.74 9.28 -28.05
C VAL A 119 5.64 8.16 -29.08
N ASP A 120 6.27 8.34 -30.26
CA ASP A 120 6.34 7.29 -31.29
C ASP A 120 7.51 6.35 -31.02
N LEU A 121 7.25 5.06 -30.94
CA LEU A 121 8.23 3.99 -30.75
C LEU A 121 8.17 3.05 -31.98
N PRO A 122 8.81 3.44 -33.07
CA PRO A 122 8.66 2.73 -34.36
C PRO A 122 9.12 1.26 -34.30
N GLN A 123 10.16 0.94 -33.54
CA GLN A 123 10.65 -0.43 -33.39
C GLN A 123 9.66 -1.32 -32.65
N ALA A 124 8.88 -0.75 -31.74
CA ALA A 124 7.80 -1.44 -31.00
C ALA A 124 6.47 -1.45 -31.77
N ASN A 125 6.40 -0.82 -32.94
CA ASN A 125 5.15 -0.54 -33.67
C ASN A 125 4.08 0.14 -32.78
N LEU A 126 4.48 1.03 -31.87
CA LEU A 126 3.68 1.60 -30.80
C LEU A 126 3.70 3.13 -30.85
N ALA A 127 2.54 3.76 -30.73
CA ALA A 127 2.41 5.18 -30.49
C ALA A 127 1.70 5.37 -29.14
N VAL A 128 2.41 5.99 -28.18
CA VAL A 128 1.88 6.26 -26.84
C VAL A 128 1.38 7.70 -26.78
N LEU A 129 0.06 7.86 -26.59
CA LEU A 129 -0.56 9.15 -26.33
C LEU A 129 -0.46 9.40 -24.83
N ALA A 130 0.48 10.23 -24.44
CA ALA A 130 0.80 10.49 -23.04
C ALA A 130 0.08 11.74 -22.52
N ALA A 131 -0.61 11.63 -21.40
CA ALA A 131 -1.28 12.74 -20.69
C ALA A 131 -0.75 12.86 -19.26
N PRO A 132 0.45 13.44 -19.05
CA PRO A 132 0.98 13.69 -17.71
C PRO A 132 0.12 14.72 -16.98
N LEU A 133 -0.04 14.57 -15.66
CA LEU A 133 -0.63 15.60 -14.84
C LEU A 133 0.35 16.75 -14.63
N THR A 134 -0.09 17.98 -14.90
CA THR A 134 0.68 19.22 -14.69
C THR A 134 0.27 19.94 -13.41
N GLN A 135 -0.74 19.40 -12.70
CA GLN A 135 -1.23 19.86 -11.41
C GLN A 135 -1.63 18.63 -10.59
N ARG A 136 -1.62 18.76 -9.27
CA ARG A 136 -2.01 17.67 -8.38
C ARG A 136 -3.48 17.27 -8.57
N HIS A 137 -4.33 18.26 -8.77
CA HIS A 137 -5.77 18.07 -8.95
C HIS A 137 -6.24 18.84 -10.16
N THR A 138 -6.94 18.18 -11.07
CA THR A 138 -7.64 18.79 -12.19
C THR A 138 -9.11 18.43 -12.11
N TYR A 139 -9.96 19.29 -12.66
CA TYR A 139 -11.40 19.03 -12.80
C TYR A 139 -11.78 18.73 -14.25
N ASP A 140 -10.86 18.96 -15.17
CA ASP A 140 -11.00 18.67 -16.58
C ASP A 140 -10.31 17.34 -16.92
N ASP A 141 -10.90 16.61 -17.85
CA ASP A 141 -10.34 15.36 -18.39
C ASP A 141 -9.13 15.68 -19.30
N VAL A 142 -7.92 15.54 -18.77
CA VAL A 142 -6.67 15.78 -19.51
C VAL A 142 -6.52 14.84 -20.70
N THR A 143 -7.19 13.69 -20.71
CA THR A 143 -7.16 12.72 -21.80
C THR A 143 -8.02 13.13 -23.00
N GLN A 144 -8.82 14.21 -22.88
CA GLN A 144 -9.61 14.73 -24.00
C GLN A 144 -8.73 15.10 -25.21
N ALA A 145 -7.49 15.49 -24.98
CA ALA A 145 -6.53 15.76 -26.04
C ALA A 145 -6.28 14.55 -26.95
N PHE A 146 -6.48 13.32 -26.48
CA PHE A 146 -6.28 12.10 -27.28
C PHE A 146 -7.22 12.02 -28.49
N ASP A 147 -8.38 12.69 -28.42
CA ASP A 147 -9.36 12.72 -29.52
C ASP A 147 -8.81 13.39 -30.78
N THR A 148 -7.83 14.28 -30.65
CA THR A 148 -7.27 15.07 -31.75
C THR A 148 -5.80 14.77 -32.06
N LEU A 149 -5.12 14.02 -31.20
CA LEU A 149 -3.71 13.65 -31.43
C LEU A 149 -3.59 12.64 -32.56
N GLU A 150 -2.85 13.00 -33.59
CA GLU A 150 -2.55 12.12 -34.70
C GLU A 150 -1.32 11.24 -34.40
N THR A 151 -1.35 10.02 -34.90
CA THR A 151 -0.24 9.06 -34.78
C THR A 151 0.12 8.53 -36.17
N PRO A 152 1.38 8.08 -36.40
CA PRO A 152 1.76 7.45 -37.65
C PRO A 152 0.85 6.27 -38.00
N ALA A 153 0.46 6.17 -39.26
CA ALA A 153 -0.47 5.14 -39.72
C ALA A 153 0.06 3.72 -39.43
N GLY A 154 -0.82 2.85 -39.00
CA GLY A 154 -0.50 1.43 -38.73
C GLY A 154 0.13 1.18 -37.35
N ARG A 155 0.36 2.20 -36.54
CA ARG A 155 0.81 2.02 -35.15
C ARG A 155 -0.32 1.50 -34.26
N ILE A 156 0.03 0.68 -33.31
CA ILE A 156 -0.82 0.41 -32.12
C ILE A 156 -0.91 1.69 -31.30
N ARG A 157 -2.13 2.16 -31.02
CA ARG A 157 -2.40 3.42 -30.30
C ARG A 157 -2.71 3.11 -28.83
N VAL A 158 -1.82 3.52 -27.95
CA VAL A 158 -1.99 3.32 -26.49
C VAL A 158 -2.07 4.67 -25.78
N GLY A 159 -3.18 4.90 -25.08
CA GLY A 159 -3.30 6.03 -24.15
C GLY A 159 -2.57 5.69 -22.84
N LEU A 160 -1.83 6.67 -22.30
CA LEU A 160 -1.16 6.57 -21.02
C LEU A 160 -1.57 7.77 -20.16
N ALA A 161 -2.33 7.53 -19.08
CA ALA A 161 -2.90 8.59 -18.27
C ALA A 161 -2.95 8.20 -16.78
N HIS A 162 -3.17 9.20 -15.92
CA HIS A 162 -3.28 9.03 -14.47
C HIS A 162 -4.51 9.78 -13.96
N GLY A 163 -5.45 9.07 -13.33
CA GLY A 163 -6.68 9.66 -12.82
C GLY A 163 -7.84 8.66 -12.69
N SER A 164 -8.99 9.16 -12.30
CA SER A 164 -10.17 8.37 -11.94
C SER A 164 -11.18 8.27 -13.09
N VAL A 165 -11.48 7.05 -13.55
CA VAL A 165 -12.55 6.84 -14.54
C VAL A 165 -13.92 7.11 -13.90
N ALA A 166 -14.63 8.12 -14.42
CA ALA A 166 -15.87 8.60 -13.88
C ALA A 166 -16.93 7.49 -13.77
N GLY A 167 -17.54 7.34 -12.58
CA GLY A 167 -18.60 6.37 -12.30
C GLY A 167 -18.17 4.89 -12.35
N ARG A 168 -16.87 4.59 -12.29
CA ARG A 168 -16.34 3.23 -12.30
C ARG A 168 -15.59 2.84 -11.03
N LEU A 169 -15.05 3.79 -10.30
CA LEU A 169 -14.42 3.57 -9.00
C LEU A 169 -15.44 3.77 -7.86
N PRO A 170 -15.19 3.19 -6.65
CA PRO A 170 -16.07 3.38 -5.51
C PRO A 170 -16.28 4.85 -5.15
N ASP A 171 -17.51 5.27 -4.82
CA ASP A 171 -17.90 6.65 -4.47
C ASP A 171 -17.14 7.25 -3.27
N THR A 172 -16.43 6.43 -2.51
CA THR A 172 -15.60 6.86 -1.36
C THR A 172 -14.24 7.44 -1.78
N ILE A 173 -13.94 7.46 -3.09
CA ILE A 173 -12.69 7.99 -3.63
C ILE A 173 -12.97 9.38 -4.16
N ASP A 174 -12.16 10.35 -3.71
CA ASP A 174 -12.19 11.72 -4.20
C ASP A 174 -11.85 11.69 -5.70
N ALA A 175 -12.86 11.91 -6.55
CA ALA A 175 -12.75 11.79 -8.01
C ALA A 175 -12.09 13.04 -8.62
N THR A 176 -10.86 13.35 -8.19
CA THR A 176 -10.00 14.33 -8.87
C THR A 176 -9.37 13.68 -10.10
N ASN A 177 -8.95 14.49 -11.07
CA ASN A 177 -8.35 14.03 -12.33
C ASN A 177 -9.29 13.08 -13.11
N PRO A 178 -10.50 13.53 -13.47
CA PRO A 178 -11.51 12.67 -14.09
C PRO A 178 -11.08 12.23 -15.49
N ILE A 179 -11.43 10.98 -15.84
CA ILE A 179 -11.24 10.39 -17.16
C ILE A 179 -12.61 9.90 -17.66
N ALA A 180 -12.96 10.24 -18.90
CA ALA A 180 -14.22 9.80 -19.48
C ALA A 180 -14.25 8.26 -19.62
N PRO A 181 -15.37 7.58 -19.25
CA PRO A 181 -15.44 6.12 -19.26
C PRO A 181 -15.42 5.50 -20.66
N ASP A 182 -15.66 6.29 -21.69
CA ASP A 182 -15.63 5.92 -23.11
C ASP A 182 -14.38 6.44 -23.83
N ARG A 183 -13.32 6.83 -23.08
CA ARG A 183 -12.12 7.45 -23.64
C ARG A 183 -11.41 6.58 -24.66
N ALA A 184 -11.31 5.29 -24.41
CA ALA A 184 -10.64 4.38 -25.32
C ALA A 184 -11.32 4.35 -26.70
N ASP A 185 -12.65 4.31 -26.73
CA ASP A 185 -13.42 4.29 -27.97
C ASP A 185 -13.36 5.64 -28.70
N ARG A 186 -13.58 6.76 -28.00
CA ARG A 186 -13.57 8.11 -28.61
C ARG A 186 -12.24 8.46 -29.24
N ALA A 187 -11.13 8.11 -28.58
CA ALA A 187 -9.81 8.37 -29.10
C ALA A 187 -9.25 7.23 -29.99
N SER A 188 -10.08 6.22 -30.32
CA SER A 188 -9.70 5.05 -31.11
C SER A 188 -8.41 4.41 -30.60
N LEU A 189 -8.34 4.17 -29.28
CA LEU A 189 -7.21 3.52 -28.63
C LEU A 189 -7.34 2.00 -28.70
N ASP A 190 -6.22 1.33 -28.93
CA ASP A 190 -6.11 -0.13 -28.80
C ASP A 190 -6.02 -0.56 -27.34
N TYR A 191 -5.48 0.35 -26.47
CA TYR A 191 -5.39 0.15 -25.04
C TYR A 191 -5.31 1.50 -24.30
N LEU A 192 -5.88 1.59 -23.11
CA LEU A 192 -5.77 2.74 -22.20
C LEU A 192 -5.15 2.27 -20.90
N ALA A 193 -3.89 2.66 -20.68
CA ALA A 193 -3.09 2.35 -19.49
C ALA A 193 -3.30 3.44 -18.43
N LEU A 194 -3.81 3.05 -17.25
CA LEU A 194 -4.17 3.97 -16.17
C LEU A 194 -3.41 3.69 -14.87
N GLY A 195 -3.10 4.76 -14.13
CA GLY A 195 -2.70 4.79 -12.72
C GLY A 195 -3.66 5.65 -11.89
N ASP A 196 -3.38 5.82 -10.59
CA ASP A 196 -4.17 6.47 -9.54
C ASP A 196 -4.94 5.46 -8.65
N TRP A 197 -5.50 4.41 -9.21
CA TRP A 197 -6.08 3.32 -8.48
C TRP A 197 -5.01 2.28 -8.15
N HIS A 198 -4.65 2.13 -6.87
CA HIS A 198 -3.56 1.24 -6.44
C HIS A 198 -3.87 -0.26 -6.56
N GLY A 199 -5.06 -0.65 -6.99
CA GLY A 199 -5.44 -2.03 -7.27
C GLY A 199 -5.39 -2.37 -8.76
N CYS A 200 -5.18 -3.64 -9.09
CA CYS A 200 -5.31 -4.10 -10.46
C CYS A 200 -6.79 -4.23 -10.84
N LEU A 201 -7.26 -3.47 -11.84
CA LEU A 201 -8.68 -3.41 -12.19
C LEU A 201 -8.88 -3.27 -13.70
N SER A 202 -9.73 -4.13 -14.27
CA SER A 202 -10.27 -3.95 -15.62
C SER A 202 -11.51 -3.09 -15.57
N ILE A 203 -11.55 -2.00 -16.30
CA ILE A 203 -12.74 -1.18 -16.51
C ILE A 203 -13.56 -1.76 -17.67
N ASP A 204 -12.88 -2.11 -18.74
CA ASP A 204 -13.41 -2.80 -19.93
C ASP A 204 -12.30 -3.60 -20.63
N ALA A 205 -12.55 -4.09 -21.83
CA ALA A 205 -11.58 -4.90 -22.56
C ALA A 205 -10.26 -4.16 -22.91
N ARG A 206 -10.30 -2.81 -23.02
CA ARG A 206 -9.18 -1.97 -23.45
C ARG A 206 -8.64 -1.05 -22.35
N THR A 207 -9.39 -0.83 -21.29
CA THR A 207 -9.09 0.15 -20.24
C THR A 207 -8.77 -0.55 -18.92
N TRP A 208 -7.56 -0.34 -18.41
CA TRP A 208 -7.05 -1.05 -17.24
C TRP A 208 -6.25 -0.14 -16.31
N TYR A 209 -6.42 -0.36 -15.02
CA TYR A 209 -5.50 0.07 -13.99
C TYR A 209 -4.53 -1.05 -13.66
N ALA A 210 -3.23 -0.78 -13.71
CA ALA A 210 -2.22 -1.75 -13.29
C ALA A 210 -2.16 -1.88 -11.77
N GLY A 211 -2.46 -0.80 -11.06
CA GLY A 211 -2.25 -0.68 -9.62
C GLY A 211 -0.78 -0.54 -9.24
N THR A 212 -0.53 -0.45 -7.93
CA THR A 212 0.83 -0.44 -7.41
C THR A 212 1.46 -1.84 -7.50
N PRO A 213 2.69 -1.98 -8.01
CA PRO A 213 3.34 -3.29 -8.19
C PRO A 213 3.88 -3.89 -6.88
N GLU A 214 3.96 -3.09 -5.81
CA GLU A 214 4.23 -3.51 -4.44
C GLU A 214 3.16 -2.92 -3.54
N GLN A 215 2.51 -3.72 -2.71
CA GLN A 215 1.45 -3.24 -1.83
C GLN A 215 1.98 -2.20 -0.84
N ASP A 216 1.19 -1.14 -0.55
CA ASP A 216 1.61 0.00 0.26
C ASP A 216 0.64 0.37 1.38
N ARG A 217 -0.51 -0.28 1.46
CA ARG A 217 -1.58 0.03 2.43
C ARG A 217 -2.50 -1.17 2.68
N PHE A 218 -3.26 -1.10 3.77
CA PHE A 218 -4.22 -2.14 4.18
C PHE A 218 -5.57 -2.00 3.45
N ARG A 219 -5.54 -1.98 2.12
CA ARG A 219 -6.77 -2.02 1.30
C ARG A 219 -6.81 -3.33 0.51
N GLY A 220 -7.96 -4.01 0.56
CA GLY A 220 -8.18 -5.25 -0.18
C GLY A 220 -8.60 -4.99 -1.64
N ASN A 221 -7.79 -4.25 -2.40
CA ASN A 221 -8.06 -3.86 -3.79
C ASN A 221 -7.13 -4.51 -4.82
N GLU A 222 -6.58 -5.67 -4.50
CA GLU A 222 -5.73 -6.47 -5.38
C GLU A 222 -4.48 -5.75 -5.93
N PRO A 223 -3.60 -5.16 -5.07
CA PRO A 223 -2.32 -4.60 -5.50
C PRO A 223 -1.27 -5.70 -5.71
N GLY A 224 -0.07 -5.32 -6.15
CA GLY A 224 1.09 -6.21 -6.24
C GLY A 224 1.24 -6.89 -7.60
N TYR A 225 0.75 -6.25 -8.67
CA TYR A 225 0.82 -6.76 -10.03
C TYR A 225 1.43 -5.76 -11.00
N VAL A 226 1.91 -6.27 -12.12
CA VAL A 226 2.07 -5.56 -13.39
C VAL A 226 1.25 -6.26 -14.45
N LEU A 227 0.85 -5.55 -15.49
CA LEU A 227 0.10 -6.10 -16.62
C LEU A 227 1.03 -6.36 -17.79
N ASP A 228 1.04 -7.59 -18.28
CA ASP A 228 1.65 -8.00 -19.55
C ASP A 228 0.58 -7.87 -20.64
N VAL A 229 0.81 -7.00 -21.61
CA VAL A 229 -0.18 -6.63 -22.62
C VAL A 229 0.32 -6.97 -24.00
N GLN A 230 -0.45 -7.72 -24.76
CA GLN A 230 -0.13 -8.11 -26.12
C GLN A 230 -1.25 -7.69 -27.08
N ILE A 231 -0.91 -7.02 -28.17
CA ILE A 231 -1.84 -6.56 -29.19
C ILE A 231 -1.36 -7.03 -30.56
N GLY A 232 -2.18 -7.84 -31.25
CA GLY A 232 -1.83 -8.45 -32.52
C GLY A 232 -1.66 -7.45 -33.67
N ALA A 233 -2.62 -6.54 -33.82
CA ALA A 233 -2.67 -5.48 -34.83
C ALA A 233 -3.57 -4.33 -34.37
N PRO A 234 -3.48 -3.13 -34.96
CA PRO A 234 -4.38 -2.02 -34.68
C PRO A 234 -5.86 -2.44 -34.79
N GLY A 235 -6.67 -2.04 -33.84
CA GLY A 235 -8.08 -2.38 -33.72
C GLY A 235 -8.39 -3.72 -33.05
N MET A 236 -7.41 -4.61 -32.88
CA MET A 236 -7.61 -5.87 -32.16
C MET A 236 -7.72 -5.64 -30.63
N ALA A 237 -8.49 -6.50 -29.99
CA ALA A 237 -8.57 -6.51 -28.54
C ALA A 237 -7.22 -6.91 -27.92
N PRO A 238 -6.76 -6.26 -26.85
CA PRO A 238 -5.56 -6.67 -26.13
C PRO A 238 -5.74 -7.99 -25.39
N VAL A 239 -4.69 -8.77 -25.29
CA VAL A 239 -4.57 -9.87 -24.33
C VAL A 239 -3.79 -9.34 -23.14
N VAL A 240 -4.39 -9.41 -21.95
CA VAL A 240 -3.83 -8.86 -20.72
C VAL A 240 -3.64 -9.97 -19.69
N GLU A 241 -2.40 -10.17 -19.25
CA GLU A 241 -2.04 -11.10 -18.18
C GLU A 241 -1.59 -10.32 -16.94
N ARG A 242 -2.08 -10.70 -15.76
CA ARG A 242 -1.61 -10.16 -14.46
C ARG A 242 -0.40 -10.96 -14.00
N ILE A 243 0.71 -10.27 -13.76
CA ILE A 243 1.93 -10.88 -13.24
C ILE A 243 2.18 -10.36 -11.83
N ALA A 244 2.21 -11.27 -10.86
CA ALA A 244 2.49 -10.91 -9.47
C ALA A 244 3.93 -10.42 -9.31
N THR A 245 4.10 -9.23 -8.76
CA THR A 245 5.39 -8.59 -8.50
C THR A 245 5.57 -8.21 -7.04
N GLY A 246 4.48 -8.05 -6.28
CA GLY A 246 4.51 -7.71 -4.87
C GLY A 246 5.26 -8.76 -4.04
N ARG A 247 6.10 -8.30 -3.13
CA ARG A 247 6.83 -9.12 -2.16
C ARG A 247 6.01 -9.32 -0.89
N TYR A 248 5.51 -8.22 -0.33
CA TYR A 248 4.83 -8.23 0.95
C TYR A 248 3.32 -8.36 0.81
N ARG A 249 2.72 -9.11 1.74
CA ARG A 249 1.27 -9.34 1.82
C ARG A 249 0.71 -8.58 3.00
N TRP A 250 -0.09 -7.56 2.73
CA TRP A 250 -0.69 -6.73 3.74
C TRP A 250 -2.09 -7.21 4.06
N SER A 251 -2.36 -7.42 5.34
CA SER A 251 -3.67 -7.81 5.85
C SER A 251 -4.04 -6.99 7.06
N ALA A 252 -5.34 -6.75 7.24
CA ALA A 252 -5.89 -6.12 8.42
C ALA A 252 -6.87 -7.10 9.07
N TRP A 253 -6.66 -7.38 10.35
CA TRP A 253 -7.54 -8.24 11.13
C TRP A 253 -8.20 -7.42 12.24
N THR A 254 -9.51 -7.61 12.42
CA THR A 254 -10.27 -7.04 13.53
C THR A 254 -10.90 -8.20 14.28
N GLU A 255 -10.55 -8.36 15.55
CA GLU A 255 -10.95 -9.51 16.37
C GLU A 255 -11.65 -9.04 17.63
N THR A 256 -12.67 -9.78 18.02
CA THR A 256 -13.40 -9.55 19.27
C THR A 256 -13.24 -10.76 20.16
N LEU A 257 -12.63 -10.57 21.32
CA LEU A 257 -12.39 -11.62 22.31
C LEU A 257 -13.52 -11.62 23.33
N SER A 258 -14.24 -12.75 23.41
CA SER A 258 -15.31 -12.98 24.39
C SER A 258 -15.03 -14.20 25.24
N LEU A 259 -14.25 -15.15 24.74
CA LEU A 259 -13.85 -16.39 25.39
C LEU A 259 -12.34 -16.57 25.30
N ALA A 260 -11.77 -17.34 26.25
CA ALA A 260 -10.33 -17.70 26.18
C ALA A 260 -9.97 -18.45 24.87
N SER A 261 -10.92 -19.23 24.33
CA SER A 261 -10.74 -19.91 23.03
C SER A 261 -10.55 -18.94 21.86
N ASP A 262 -11.11 -17.73 21.92
CA ASP A 262 -10.97 -16.74 20.85
C ASP A 262 -9.52 -16.24 20.79
N ALA A 263 -8.91 -15.97 21.95
CA ALA A 263 -7.51 -15.58 22.05
C ALA A 263 -6.58 -16.70 21.61
N GLN A 264 -6.88 -17.95 21.93
CA GLN A 264 -6.12 -19.11 21.46
C GLN A 264 -6.20 -19.24 19.94
N ALA A 265 -7.39 -19.13 19.35
CA ALA A 265 -7.58 -19.19 17.91
C ALA A 265 -6.84 -18.06 17.20
N LEU A 266 -6.82 -16.84 17.78
CA LEU A 266 -6.04 -15.72 17.26
C LEU A 266 -4.53 -16.00 17.32
N ALA A 267 -4.04 -16.54 18.44
CA ALA A 267 -2.63 -16.92 18.59
C ALA A 267 -2.21 -17.99 17.57
N GLU A 268 -3.04 -19.00 17.33
CA GLU A 268 -2.78 -20.03 16.30
C GLU A 268 -2.74 -19.43 14.89
N ARG A 269 -3.61 -18.48 14.58
CA ARG A 269 -3.58 -17.75 13.29
C ARG A 269 -2.33 -16.88 13.16
N MET A 270 -1.92 -16.19 14.22
CA MET A 270 -0.70 -15.40 14.23
C MET A 270 0.54 -16.27 14.04
N ALA A 271 0.59 -17.45 14.66
CA ALA A 271 1.68 -18.41 14.48
C ALA A 271 1.81 -18.96 13.04
N ALA A 272 0.74 -18.90 12.24
CA ALA A 272 0.75 -19.29 10.82
C ALA A 272 1.21 -18.17 9.86
N LEU A 273 1.48 -16.97 10.35
CA LEU A 273 1.99 -15.85 9.55
C LEU A 273 3.40 -16.17 9.02
N ARG A 274 3.80 -15.44 7.97
CA ARG A 274 5.07 -15.63 7.28
C ARG A 274 5.92 -14.37 7.34
N ALA A 275 7.21 -14.52 7.06
CA ALA A 275 8.17 -13.41 7.08
C ALA A 275 7.86 -12.27 6.09
N ASP A 276 7.04 -12.53 5.06
CA ASP A 276 6.63 -11.52 4.08
C ASP A 276 5.25 -10.90 4.40
N ASP A 277 4.64 -11.25 5.55
CA ASP A 277 3.37 -10.65 5.96
C ASP A 277 3.59 -9.30 6.66
N VAL A 278 2.69 -8.34 6.35
CA VAL A 278 2.53 -7.07 7.05
C VAL A 278 1.11 -7.05 7.61
N LEU A 279 0.99 -7.05 8.92
CA LEU A 279 -0.30 -7.19 9.60
C LEU A 279 -0.65 -5.93 10.40
N ARG A 280 -1.87 -5.41 10.22
CA ARG A 280 -2.55 -4.57 11.20
C ARG A 280 -3.53 -5.44 11.98
N LEU A 281 -3.41 -5.41 13.31
CA LEU A 281 -4.21 -6.22 14.21
C LEU A 281 -4.95 -5.33 15.21
N ASP A 282 -6.26 -5.20 15.05
CA ASP A 282 -7.15 -4.45 15.94
C ASP A 282 -7.90 -5.46 16.80
N VAL A 283 -7.68 -5.49 18.13
CA VAL A 283 -8.31 -6.44 19.06
C VAL A 283 -9.15 -5.69 20.08
N GLN A 284 -10.35 -6.18 20.31
CA GLN A 284 -11.26 -5.65 21.31
C GLN A 284 -11.92 -6.79 22.11
N GLY A 285 -12.58 -6.46 23.21
CA GLY A 285 -13.33 -7.43 24.03
C GLY A 285 -12.83 -7.52 25.45
N HIS A 286 -13.03 -8.68 26.07
CA HIS A 286 -12.77 -8.91 27.50
C HIS A 286 -11.93 -10.16 27.68
N VAL A 287 -10.90 -10.09 28.52
CA VAL A 287 -10.01 -11.22 28.80
C VAL A 287 -9.61 -11.21 30.29
N ASN A 288 -9.34 -12.39 30.87
CA ASN A 288 -8.67 -12.48 32.16
C ASN A 288 -7.16 -12.26 32.02
N LEU A 289 -6.46 -12.21 33.15
CA LEU A 289 -5.01 -11.88 33.13
C LEU A 289 -4.18 -12.95 32.42
N GLU A 290 -4.49 -14.22 32.58
CA GLU A 290 -3.78 -15.33 31.93
C GLU A 290 -3.90 -15.24 30.40
N THR A 291 -5.12 -15.00 29.90
CA THR A 291 -5.39 -14.82 28.47
C THR A 291 -4.71 -13.56 27.92
N TRP A 292 -4.66 -12.48 28.69
CA TRP A 292 -3.96 -11.26 28.32
C TRP A 292 -2.44 -11.48 28.15
N ASP A 293 -1.81 -12.15 29.12
CA ASP A 293 -0.39 -12.46 29.07
C ASP A 293 -0.05 -13.36 27.86
N ALA A 294 -0.89 -14.38 27.62
CA ALA A 294 -0.76 -15.25 26.45
C ALA A 294 -0.95 -14.49 25.13
N LEU A 295 -1.92 -13.56 25.06
CA LEU A 295 -2.10 -12.70 23.88
C LEU A 295 -0.90 -11.81 23.63
N GLN A 296 -0.37 -11.15 24.65
CA GLN A 296 0.81 -10.31 24.52
C GLN A 296 2.05 -11.10 24.06
N GLN A 297 2.21 -12.30 24.60
CA GLN A 297 3.29 -13.19 24.15
C GLN A 297 3.13 -13.55 22.69
N ALA A 298 1.94 -13.98 22.27
CA ALA A 298 1.66 -14.34 20.87
C ALA A 298 1.86 -13.16 19.91
N VAL A 299 1.49 -11.93 20.31
CA VAL A 299 1.75 -10.70 19.54
C VAL A 299 3.25 -10.45 19.43
N GLY A 300 4.02 -10.61 20.51
CA GLY A 300 5.47 -10.45 20.51
C GLY A 300 6.18 -11.48 19.61
N GLU A 301 5.73 -12.74 19.65
CA GLU A 301 6.25 -13.83 18.79
C GLU A 301 5.92 -13.55 17.32
N ALA A 302 4.68 -13.14 17.02
CA ALA A 302 4.28 -12.76 15.68
C ALA A 302 5.08 -11.55 15.14
N ALA A 303 5.30 -10.53 15.96
CA ALA A 303 6.10 -9.36 15.59
C ALA A 303 7.55 -9.73 15.22
N ALA A 304 8.13 -10.73 15.88
CA ALA A 304 9.46 -11.22 15.55
C ALA A 304 9.49 -12.08 14.26
N GLN A 305 8.36 -12.63 13.85
CA GLN A 305 8.24 -13.53 12.69
C GLN A 305 7.91 -12.80 11.38
N VAL A 306 7.02 -11.81 11.43
CA VAL A 306 6.50 -11.11 10.24
C VAL A 306 7.39 -9.95 9.80
N ARG A 307 7.14 -9.41 8.60
CA ARG A 307 7.85 -8.22 8.12
C ARG A 307 7.55 -6.99 8.98
N ALA A 308 6.29 -6.79 9.35
CA ALA A 308 5.88 -5.72 10.24
C ALA A 308 4.52 -6.04 10.87
N LEU A 309 4.33 -5.63 12.12
CA LEU A 309 3.08 -5.78 12.86
C LEU A 309 2.69 -4.43 13.47
N LEU A 310 1.43 -4.04 13.26
CA LEU A 310 0.79 -2.89 13.91
C LEU A 310 -0.33 -3.40 14.82
N PRO A 311 -0.05 -3.72 16.09
CA PRO A 311 -1.07 -4.18 17.03
C PRO A 311 -1.76 -3.01 17.71
N ASP A 312 -3.09 -3.02 17.74
CA ASP A 312 -3.91 -2.18 18.59
C ASP A 312 -4.72 -3.08 19.54
N LEU A 313 -4.32 -3.09 20.80
CA LEU A 313 -4.96 -3.83 21.89
C LEU A 313 -5.72 -2.91 22.85
N SER A 314 -5.86 -1.63 22.53
CA SER A 314 -6.49 -0.62 23.40
C SER A 314 -7.97 -0.92 23.68
N GLY A 315 -8.64 -1.66 22.77
CA GLY A 315 -10.01 -2.11 22.91
C GLY A 315 -10.20 -3.33 23.83
N VAL A 316 -9.10 -3.94 24.32
CA VAL A 316 -9.17 -5.11 25.20
C VAL A 316 -9.27 -4.68 26.66
N ARG A 317 -10.34 -5.10 27.34
CA ARG A 317 -10.58 -4.87 28.76
C ARG A 317 -10.18 -6.09 29.57
N LEU A 318 -9.52 -5.83 30.69
CA LEU A 318 -9.16 -6.89 31.64
C LEU A 318 -10.34 -7.15 32.62
N GLU A 319 -10.86 -8.35 32.58
CA GLU A 319 -11.85 -8.82 33.55
C GLU A 319 -11.23 -9.95 34.36
N PRO A 320 -10.74 -9.65 35.60
CA PRO A 320 -10.16 -10.67 36.46
C PRO A 320 -11.19 -11.76 36.78
N ASP A 321 -10.79 -13.02 36.66
CA ASP A 321 -11.63 -14.14 37.06
C ASP A 321 -11.65 -14.36 38.58
N GLU A 322 -12.43 -15.35 39.02
CA GLU A 322 -12.55 -15.66 40.49
C GLU A 322 -11.20 -16.04 41.10
N ALA A 323 -10.29 -16.66 40.36
CA ALA A 323 -8.96 -17.04 40.83
C ALA A 323 -8.05 -15.82 40.97
N ASP A 324 -8.06 -14.92 40.00
CA ASP A 324 -7.36 -13.63 40.07
C ASP A 324 -7.84 -12.80 41.26
N LEU A 325 -9.17 -12.73 41.46
CA LEU A 325 -9.78 -11.99 42.56
C LEU A 325 -9.51 -12.64 43.93
N ALA A 326 -9.49 -13.96 44.01
CA ALA A 326 -9.18 -14.67 45.26
C ALA A 326 -7.72 -14.39 45.68
N GLN A 327 -6.81 -14.36 44.74
CA GLN A 327 -5.41 -14.04 44.98
C GLN A 327 -5.22 -12.57 45.42
N LEU A 328 -5.96 -11.61 44.82
CA LEU A 328 -5.96 -10.21 45.23
C LEU A 328 -6.57 -10.03 46.66
N ARG A 329 -7.69 -10.67 46.96
CA ARG A 329 -8.37 -10.56 48.27
C ARG A 329 -7.50 -11.09 49.41
N ALA A 330 -6.66 -12.08 49.15
CA ALA A 330 -5.72 -12.61 50.12
C ALA A 330 -4.65 -11.60 50.56
N SER A 331 -4.50 -10.50 49.82
CA SER A 331 -3.44 -9.48 49.97
C SER A 331 -3.89 -8.22 50.75
N GLY A 332 -5.02 -8.23 51.46
CA GLY A 332 -5.47 -7.13 52.32
C GLY A 332 -5.72 -5.82 51.57
N TYR A 333 -4.94 -4.75 51.83
CA TYR A 333 -5.09 -3.42 51.19
C TYR A 333 -5.08 -3.46 49.66
N VAL A 334 -4.29 -4.33 49.05
CA VAL A 334 -4.21 -4.51 47.59
C VAL A 334 -5.58 -4.97 47.04
N GLY A 335 -6.31 -5.81 47.75
CA GLY A 335 -7.65 -6.24 47.35
C GLY A 335 -8.67 -5.10 47.33
N GLU A 336 -8.56 -4.15 48.29
CA GLU A 336 -9.43 -2.95 48.31
C GLU A 336 -9.14 -2.03 47.12
N VAL A 337 -7.86 -1.82 46.78
CA VAL A 337 -7.45 -1.04 45.59
C VAL A 337 -7.94 -1.68 44.31
N ALA A 338 -7.82 -2.99 44.18
CA ALA A 338 -8.33 -3.74 43.05
C ALA A 338 -9.84 -3.58 42.83
N ALA A 339 -10.60 -3.66 43.92
CA ALA A 339 -12.07 -3.46 43.88
C ALA A 339 -12.44 -2.01 43.46
N GLN A 340 -11.69 -1.02 43.91
CA GLN A 340 -11.88 0.39 43.48
C GLN A 340 -11.58 0.57 42.00
N LEU A 341 -10.48 0.00 41.48
CA LEU A 341 -10.14 0.04 40.09
C LEU A 341 -11.18 -0.64 39.18
N GLN A 342 -11.74 -1.78 39.63
CA GLN A 342 -12.84 -2.44 38.93
C GLN A 342 -14.11 -1.57 38.88
N ALA A 343 -14.45 -0.90 39.98
CA ALA A 343 -15.58 0.03 39.99
C ALA A 343 -15.37 1.22 39.01
N LEU A 344 -14.15 1.74 38.92
CA LEU A 344 -13.79 2.79 37.95
C LEU A 344 -13.80 2.30 36.49
N GLN A 345 -13.38 1.07 36.27
CA GLN A 345 -13.45 0.43 34.95
C GLN A 345 -14.89 0.26 34.45
N ALA A 346 -15.82 -0.06 35.36
CA ALA A 346 -17.25 -0.23 35.06
C ALA A 346 -18.01 1.10 34.90
N ALA A 347 -17.42 2.24 35.34
CA ALA A 347 -18.02 3.57 35.20
C ALA A 347 -17.94 4.05 33.75
N GLN A 348 -19.08 4.44 33.16
CA GLN A 348 -19.09 5.01 31.81
C GLN A 348 -18.37 6.37 31.80
N ALA A 349 -17.47 6.57 30.83
CA ALA A 349 -16.78 7.82 30.59
C ALA A 349 -17.79 8.93 30.29
N THR A 350 -17.78 9.99 31.08
CA THR A 350 -18.66 11.17 30.91
C THR A 350 -18.01 12.29 30.10
N ASN A 351 -16.70 12.23 29.83
CA ASN A 351 -15.96 13.23 29.03
C ASN A 351 -14.81 12.58 28.24
N ALA A 352 -14.62 13.00 27.00
CA ALA A 352 -13.71 12.42 26.01
C ALA A 352 -12.21 12.75 26.17
N GLU A 353 -11.81 13.59 27.14
CA GLU A 353 -10.40 14.00 27.30
C GLU A 353 -9.59 13.17 28.32
N GLU A 354 -10.22 12.49 29.24
CA GLU A 354 -9.57 11.51 30.14
C GLU A 354 -10.55 10.34 30.32
N ASP A 355 -10.25 9.18 29.77
CA ASP A 355 -11.05 7.97 30.01
C ASP A 355 -10.56 7.27 31.30
N PRO A 356 -11.24 7.50 32.46
CA PRO A 356 -10.85 6.89 33.73
C PRO A 356 -10.95 5.35 33.68
N SER A 357 -11.74 4.80 32.78
CA SER A 357 -11.89 3.35 32.57
C SER A 357 -10.62 2.75 31.95
N ALA A 358 -9.99 3.43 30.98
CA ALA A 358 -8.73 2.99 30.38
C ALA A 358 -7.57 3.04 31.39
N VAL A 359 -7.49 4.12 32.17
CA VAL A 359 -6.48 4.25 33.25
C VAL A 359 -6.68 3.20 34.33
N ALA A 360 -7.92 2.93 34.74
CA ALA A 360 -8.24 1.92 35.73
C ALA A 360 -7.92 0.50 35.24
N SER A 361 -8.15 0.22 33.95
CA SER A 361 -7.82 -1.05 33.32
C SER A 361 -6.31 -1.29 33.34
N GLU A 362 -5.52 -0.28 32.97
CA GLU A 362 -4.06 -0.35 33.00
C GLU A 362 -3.51 -0.48 34.43
N ALA A 363 -4.06 0.30 35.37
CA ALA A 363 -3.65 0.21 36.77
C ALA A 363 -3.97 -1.16 37.39
N LEU A 364 -5.13 -1.74 37.08
CA LEU A 364 -5.51 -3.08 37.55
C LEU A 364 -4.56 -4.14 36.94
N ARG A 365 -4.22 -4.03 35.69
CA ARG A 365 -3.28 -4.91 35.00
C ARG A 365 -1.89 -4.88 35.66
N LEU A 366 -1.36 -3.69 35.92
CA LEU A 366 -0.08 -3.52 36.61
C LEU A 366 -0.09 -4.10 38.02
N LEU A 367 -1.18 -3.88 38.76
CA LEU A 367 -1.34 -4.39 40.10
C LEU A 367 -1.30 -5.93 40.13
N LEU A 368 -2.04 -6.57 39.24
CA LEU A 368 -2.09 -8.04 39.12
C LEU A 368 -0.74 -8.61 38.71
N ARG A 369 -0.06 -7.97 37.76
CA ARG A 369 1.28 -8.37 37.31
C ARG A 369 2.29 -8.29 38.44
N PHE A 370 2.38 -7.19 39.16
CA PHE A 370 3.30 -7.03 40.29
C PHE A 370 3.05 -8.04 41.39
N GLN A 371 1.79 -8.41 41.62
CA GLN A 371 1.47 -9.42 42.61
C GLN A 371 1.96 -10.81 42.20
N ARG A 372 1.83 -11.20 40.95
CA ARG A 372 2.35 -12.48 40.42
C ARG A 372 3.88 -12.51 40.47
N GLU A 373 4.55 -11.42 40.07
CA GLU A 373 6.01 -11.32 40.13
C GLU A 373 6.56 -11.44 41.55
N THR A 374 5.82 -10.90 42.53
CA THR A 374 6.20 -11.00 43.97
C THR A 374 5.82 -12.34 44.63
N ALA A 375 4.84 -13.04 44.06
CA ALA A 375 4.42 -14.35 44.53
C ALA A 375 5.22 -15.52 43.95
N ALA A 376 6.00 -15.28 42.87
CA ALA A 376 6.86 -16.29 42.28
C ALA A 376 8.02 -16.62 43.23
N PRO A 377 8.24 -17.90 43.61
CA PRO A 377 9.33 -18.28 44.53
C PRO A 377 10.67 -18.16 43.79
N GLY A 378 11.35 -16.99 43.87
CA GLY A 378 12.65 -16.79 43.27
C GLY A 378 13.10 -15.33 43.12
N ALA A 379 12.29 -14.32 43.42
CA ALA A 379 12.66 -12.90 43.28
C ALA A 379 13.30 -12.30 44.57
N ALA A 380 14.11 -13.07 45.26
CA ALA A 380 14.91 -12.56 46.37
C ALA A 380 16.39 -12.92 46.11
N LYS A 381 17.10 -12.04 45.40
CA LYS A 381 18.54 -11.81 45.56
C LYS A 381 18.92 -10.41 45.09
#